data_88c87b0ce607f7e2cf97132e77e0970e
#
_entry.id   88c87b0ce607f7e2cf97132e77e0970e
#
_cell.length_a   1.000
_cell.length_b   1.000
_cell.length_c   1.000
_cell.angle_alpha   90.00
_cell.angle_beta   90.00
_cell.angle_gamma   90.00
#
_symmetry.space_group_name_H-M   'P 1'
#
loop_
_entity.id
_entity.type
_entity.pdbx_description
1 polymer ?
#
loop_
_entity_poly.entity_id
_entity_poly.type
_entity_poly.pdbx_seq_one_letter_code
_entity_poly.pdbx_strand_id
1 'polypeptide(L)'
;MSRRRIMWKSISQVLADQFGAYYNIKEKNKVPGGEVNETWLITDGIQPVFVKVNERSYRSMFRAEADQLNLLGKTNTIRLPQVYGVGCSQNHSFLLLEALPITQQTNATPHFAEELAKLHQVSGTKNYGLDFDTWLGPEYQPNKWNGSWAKFFAEQRIGWQLQLCKDKGLDFGDID
;
A
#
# COMPACT_ATOMS: atom_id res chain seq x y z
N MET A 1 -25.61 -16.35 -2.77
CA MET A 1 -25.18 -15.03 -2.24
C MET A 1 -24.24 -14.38 -3.22
N SER A 2 -24.38 -13.06 -3.50
CA SER A 2 -23.46 -12.34 -4.41
C SER A 2 -22.03 -12.36 -3.84
N ARG A 3 -21.01 -12.59 -4.70
CA ARG A 3 -19.57 -12.61 -4.36
C ARG A 3 -19.13 -11.35 -3.60
N ARG A 4 -19.66 -10.18 -3.96
CA ARG A 4 -19.41 -8.90 -3.27
C ARG A 4 -20.01 -8.85 -1.86
N ARG A 5 -21.16 -9.51 -1.61
CA ARG A 5 -21.77 -9.56 -0.27
C ARG A 5 -20.89 -10.31 0.74
N ILE A 6 -20.22 -11.38 0.29
CA ILE A 6 -19.27 -12.14 1.11
C ILE A 6 -18.06 -11.29 1.47
N MET A 7 -17.54 -10.51 0.54
CA MET A 7 -16.40 -9.58 0.76
C MET A 7 -16.74 -8.54 1.84
N TRP A 8 -17.88 -7.87 1.74
CA TRP A 8 -18.29 -6.85 2.73
C TRP A 8 -18.46 -7.43 4.14
N LYS A 9 -18.95 -8.66 4.23
CA LYS A 9 -19.03 -9.37 5.52
C LYS A 9 -17.63 -9.63 6.10
N SER A 10 -16.68 -10.05 5.27
CA SER A 10 -15.30 -10.26 5.71
C SER A 10 -14.63 -8.95 6.15
N ILE A 11 -14.88 -7.84 5.45
CA ILE A 11 -14.41 -6.51 5.84
C ILE A 11 -14.99 -6.10 7.19
N SER A 12 -16.32 -6.23 7.40
CA SER A 12 -16.95 -5.92 8.69
C SER A 12 -16.37 -6.74 9.83
N GLN A 13 -16.03 -8.01 9.59
CA GLN A 13 -15.42 -8.86 10.64
C GLN A 13 -14.02 -8.37 11.02
N VAL A 14 -13.15 -8.07 10.05
CA VAL A 14 -11.79 -7.55 10.32
C VAL A 14 -11.86 -6.22 11.07
N LEU A 15 -12.79 -5.34 10.71
CA LEU A 15 -12.99 -4.07 11.40
C LEU A 15 -13.55 -4.26 12.81
N ALA A 16 -14.45 -5.22 13.00
CA ALA A 16 -14.96 -5.56 14.33
C ALA A 16 -13.85 -6.07 15.25
N ASP A 17 -12.96 -6.92 14.74
CA ASP A 17 -11.81 -7.42 15.49
C ASP A 17 -10.84 -6.28 15.82
N GLN A 18 -10.62 -5.35 14.88
CA GLN A 18 -9.73 -4.19 15.06
C GLN A 18 -10.25 -3.17 16.08
N PHE A 19 -11.55 -2.88 16.05
CA PHE A 19 -12.15 -1.86 16.91
C PHE A 19 -12.70 -2.41 18.24
N GLY A 20 -12.71 -3.73 18.41
CA GLY A 20 -13.29 -4.38 19.59
C GLY A 20 -14.82 -4.22 19.70
N ALA A 21 -15.48 -3.86 18.60
CA ALA A 21 -16.92 -3.63 18.52
C ALA A 21 -17.46 -3.99 17.14
N TYR A 22 -18.73 -4.33 17.07
CA TYR A 22 -19.40 -4.67 15.82
C TYR A 22 -19.38 -3.49 14.84
N TYR A 23 -18.85 -3.71 13.61
CA TYR A 23 -18.81 -2.72 12.56
C TYR A 23 -19.83 -3.02 11.47
N ASN A 24 -20.95 -2.31 11.48
CA ASN A 24 -22.03 -2.47 10.51
C ASN A 24 -21.93 -1.41 9.40
N ILE A 25 -21.48 -1.81 8.22
CA ILE A 25 -21.33 -0.91 7.09
C ILE A 25 -22.70 -0.35 6.66
N LYS A 26 -22.96 0.93 6.89
CA LYS A 26 -24.17 1.65 6.49
C LYS A 26 -24.04 2.26 5.09
N GLU A 27 -22.86 2.82 4.78
CA GLU A 27 -22.60 3.49 3.52
C GLU A 27 -21.35 2.95 2.85
N LYS A 28 -21.36 2.94 1.51
CA LYS A 28 -20.25 2.50 0.65
C LYS A 28 -20.18 3.41 -0.57
N ASN A 29 -19.21 4.27 -0.58
CA ASN A 29 -18.99 5.23 -1.65
C ASN A 29 -17.73 4.84 -2.42
N LYS A 30 -17.86 4.57 -3.73
CA LYS A 30 -16.70 4.28 -4.58
C LYS A 30 -15.89 5.55 -4.76
N VAL A 31 -14.58 5.47 -4.53
CA VAL A 31 -13.65 6.58 -4.74
C VAL A 31 -12.99 6.40 -6.11
N PRO A 32 -13.10 7.38 -7.03
CA PRO A 32 -12.45 7.31 -8.34
C PRO A 32 -10.93 7.49 -8.22
N GLY A 33 -10.16 7.04 -9.22
CA GLY A 33 -8.73 7.30 -9.36
C GLY A 33 -7.80 6.12 -9.01
N GLY A 34 -8.32 4.95 -8.65
CA GLY A 34 -7.49 3.75 -8.46
C GLY A 34 -7.23 3.04 -9.80
N GLU A 35 -6.01 3.11 -10.34
CA GLU A 35 -5.64 2.42 -11.59
C GLU A 35 -5.45 0.92 -11.38
N VAL A 36 -4.89 0.51 -10.25
CA VAL A 36 -4.56 -0.90 -9.93
C VAL A 36 -5.62 -1.53 -9.03
N ASN A 37 -6.17 -0.77 -8.09
CA ASN A 37 -7.11 -1.25 -7.09
C ASN A 37 -8.46 -0.54 -7.19
N GLU A 38 -9.54 -1.27 -6.92
CA GLU A 38 -10.83 -0.65 -6.67
C GLU A 38 -10.83 -0.04 -5.26
N THR A 39 -11.22 1.23 -5.12
CA THR A 39 -11.18 1.97 -3.86
C THR A 39 -12.55 2.43 -3.39
N TRP A 40 -12.75 2.38 -2.07
CA TRP A 40 -14.01 2.70 -1.43
C TRP A 40 -13.81 3.49 -0.14
N LEU A 41 -14.73 4.40 0.13
CA LEU A 41 -14.93 4.98 1.45
C LEU A 41 -16.19 4.36 2.05
N ILE A 42 -16.04 3.69 3.19
CA ILE A 42 -17.15 3.05 3.90
C ILE A 42 -17.30 3.66 5.30
N THR A 43 -18.50 3.58 5.86
CA THR A 43 -18.75 4.01 7.25
C THR A 43 -19.89 3.21 7.88
N ASP A 44 -19.84 3.07 9.20
CA ASP A 44 -20.96 2.63 10.05
C ASP A 44 -21.78 3.81 10.58
N GLY A 45 -21.45 5.04 10.14
CA GLY A 45 -22.02 6.30 10.61
C GLY A 45 -21.23 6.99 11.72
N ILE A 46 -20.17 6.36 12.23
CA ILE A 46 -19.27 6.88 13.26
C ILE A 46 -17.84 6.90 12.76
N GLN A 47 -17.34 5.73 12.29
CA GLN A 47 -15.95 5.54 11.89
C GLN A 47 -15.83 5.37 10.38
N PRO A 48 -15.29 6.36 9.64
CA PRO A 48 -14.99 6.19 8.23
C PRO A 48 -13.73 5.34 8.03
N VAL A 49 -13.75 4.48 7.00
CA VAL A 49 -12.64 3.60 6.63
C VAL A 49 -12.41 3.67 5.13
N PHE A 50 -11.15 3.83 4.72
CA PHE A 50 -10.72 3.74 3.34
C PHE A 50 -10.34 2.29 3.01
N VAL A 51 -10.91 1.76 1.94
CA VAL A 51 -10.76 0.35 1.55
C VAL A 51 -10.18 0.26 0.16
N LYS A 52 -9.09 -0.47 0.01
CA LYS A 52 -8.57 -0.93 -1.28
C LYS A 52 -8.97 -2.38 -1.48
N VAL A 53 -9.45 -2.71 -2.68
CA VAL A 53 -9.91 -4.05 -3.05
C VAL A 53 -9.25 -4.48 -4.35
N ASN A 54 -8.85 -5.75 -4.42
CA ASN A 54 -8.36 -6.39 -5.63
C ASN A 54 -8.72 -7.88 -5.63
N GLU A 55 -8.32 -8.62 -6.63
CA GLU A 55 -8.45 -10.08 -6.66
C GLU A 55 -7.67 -10.71 -5.48
N ARG A 56 -8.12 -11.90 -5.06
CA ARG A 56 -7.53 -12.61 -3.93
C ARG A 56 -6.02 -12.86 -4.08
N SER A 57 -5.53 -13.05 -5.31
CA SER A 57 -4.12 -13.23 -5.66
C SER A 57 -3.22 -12.06 -5.22
N TYR A 58 -3.76 -10.84 -5.14
CA TYR A 58 -3.03 -9.65 -4.72
C TYR A 58 -2.96 -9.42 -3.20
N ARG A 59 -3.31 -10.42 -2.39
CA ARG A 59 -3.23 -10.31 -0.92
C ARG A 59 -1.81 -9.97 -0.44
N SER A 60 -0.78 -10.53 -1.07
CA SER A 60 0.64 -10.25 -0.74
C SER A 60 1.01 -8.79 -1.01
N MET A 61 0.49 -8.19 -2.10
CA MET A 61 0.66 -6.77 -2.41
C MET A 61 0.09 -5.89 -1.29
N PHE A 62 -1.13 -6.16 -0.83
CA PHE A 62 -1.74 -5.41 0.27
C PHE A 62 -1.01 -5.62 1.60
N ARG A 63 -0.46 -6.82 1.83
CA ARG A 63 0.37 -7.06 3.01
C ARG A 63 1.64 -6.23 2.97
N ALA A 64 2.33 -6.20 1.83
CA ALA A 64 3.53 -5.39 1.64
C ALA A 64 3.24 -3.89 1.82
N GLU A 65 2.10 -3.38 1.28
CA GLU A 65 1.69 -1.99 1.48
C GLU A 65 1.43 -1.68 2.96
N ALA A 66 0.75 -2.57 3.67
CA ALA A 66 0.52 -2.43 5.10
C ALA A 66 1.84 -2.40 5.90
N ASP A 67 2.77 -3.30 5.58
CA ASP A 67 4.07 -3.38 6.25
C ASP A 67 4.92 -2.13 5.96
N GLN A 68 4.87 -1.57 4.73
CA GLN A 68 5.49 -0.29 4.36
C GLN A 68 4.91 0.88 5.16
N LEU A 69 3.58 1.01 5.22
CA LEU A 69 2.93 2.07 6.00
C LEU A 69 3.29 1.99 7.48
N ASN A 70 3.31 0.78 8.04
CA ASN A 70 3.71 0.57 9.42
C ASN A 70 5.20 0.90 9.66
N LEU A 71 6.08 0.56 8.70
CA LEU A 71 7.51 0.89 8.79
C LEU A 71 7.74 2.40 8.76
N LEU A 72 7.12 3.09 7.79
CA LEU A 72 7.21 4.54 7.67
C LEU A 72 6.59 5.24 8.88
N GLY A 73 5.46 4.73 9.40
CA GLY A 73 4.80 5.28 10.58
C GLY A 73 5.65 5.28 11.85
N LYS A 74 6.58 4.32 11.99
CA LYS A 74 7.52 4.28 13.12
C LYS A 74 8.48 5.47 13.15
N THR A 75 8.67 6.16 12.05
CA THR A 75 9.55 7.34 11.98
C THR A 75 8.94 8.57 12.64
N ASN A 76 7.62 8.64 12.77
CA ASN A 76 6.87 9.78 13.31
C ASN A 76 7.23 11.12 12.63
N THR A 77 7.57 11.09 11.34
CA THR A 77 8.00 12.27 10.59
C THR A 77 6.92 12.83 9.69
N ILE A 78 6.09 11.98 9.11
CA ILE A 78 5.03 12.35 8.17
C ILE A 78 3.70 11.69 8.58
N ARG A 79 2.59 12.39 8.38
CA ARG A 79 1.26 11.83 8.64
C ARG A 79 0.92 10.75 7.61
N LEU A 80 0.67 9.55 8.09
CA LEU A 80 0.26 8.40 7.29
C LEU A 80 -1.09 7.86 7.78
N PRO A 81 -1.87 7.20 6.91
CA PRO A 81 -3.08 6.51 7.35
C PRO A 81 -2.72 5.33 8.25
N GLN A 82 -3.45 5.16 9.33
CA GLN A 82 -3.35 3.97 10.16
C GLN A 82 -3.83 2.74 9.38
N VAL A 83 -3.10 1.63 9.48
CA VAL A 83 -3.53 0.34 8.93
C VAL A 83 -4.47 -0.33 9.91
N TYR A 84 -5.72 -0.56 9.50
CA TYR A 84 -6.70 -1.29 10.30
C TYR A 84 -6.66 -2.80 10.04
N GLY A 85 -6.22 -3.23 8.88
CA GLY A 85 -5.99 -4.64 8.60
C GLY A 85 -5.91 -5.00 7.13
N VAL A 86 -5.42 -6.20 6.87
CA VAL A 86 -5.40 -6.85 5.56
C VAL A 86 -6.20 -8.15 5.65
N GLY A 87 -7.12 -8.36 4.75
CA GLY A 87 -7.93 -9.57 4.74
C GLY A 87 -8.23 -10.08 3.34
N CYS A 88 -8.94 -11.19 3.31
CA CYS A 88 -9.46 -11.74 2.07
C CYS A 88 -10.83 -12.39 2.26
N SER A 89 -11.58 -12.42 1.19
CA SER A 89 -12.78 -13.25 1.01
C SER A 89 -12.48 -14.36 0.02
N GLN A 90 -13.50 -15.06 -0.44
CA GLN A 90 -13.33 -16.15 -1.41
C GLN A 90 -12.60 -15.70 -2.70
N ASN A 91 -12.91 -14.51 -3.25
CA ASN A 91 -12.41 -14.04 -4.53
C ASN A 91 -11.65 -12.71 -4.46
N HIS A 92 -11.69 -12.00 -3.33
CA HIS A 92 -11.09 -10.68 -3.20
C HIS A 92 -10.14 -10.64 -2.01
N SER A 93 -9.11 -9.83 -2.14
CA SER A 93 -8.29 -9.33 -1.05
C SER A 93 -8.60 -7.86 -0.80
N PHE A 94 -8.31 -7.37 0.39
CA PHE A 94 -8.54 -5.98 0.75
C PHE A 94 -7.54 -5.47 1.78
N LEU A 95 -7.27 -4.18 1.73
CA LEU A 95 -6.53 -3.41 2.72
C LEU A 95 -7.45 -2.35 3.29
N LEU A 96 -7.49 -2.26 4.62
CA LEU A 96 -8.32 -1.35 5.39
C LEU A 96 -7.45 -0.30 6.05
N LEU A 97 -7.70 0.95 5.73
CA LEU A 97 -6.91 2.09 6.18
C LEU A 97 -7.81 3.15 6.84
N GLU A 98 -7.21 3.95 7.68
CA GLU A 98 -7.81 5.18 8.14
C GLU A 98 -8.21 6.06 6.94
N ALA A 99 -9.43 6.59 6.98
CA ALA A 99 -9.89 7.57 6.02
C ALA A 99 -9.35 8.95 6.41
N LEU A 100 -8.31 9.40 5.73
CA LEU A 100 -7.79 10.75 5.94
C LEU A 100 -8.69 11.79 5.25
N PRO A 101 -8.98 12.94 5.89
CA PRO A 101 -9.66 14.04 5.24
C PRO A 101 -8.71 14.66 4.20
N ILE A 102 -9.02 14.46 2.92
CA ILE A 102 -8.25 15.04 1.82
C ILE A 102 -8.93 16.34 1.41
N THR A 103 -8.21 17.44 1.55
CA THR A 103 -8.62 18.75 1.02
C THR A 103 -7.83 19.05 -0.25
N GLN A 104 -8.50 19.61 -1.27
CA GLN A 104 -7.81 20.11 -2.45
C GLN A 104 -7.01 21.36 -2.06
N GLN A 105 -5.73 21.16 -1.76
CA GLN A 105 -4.77 22.26 -1.67
C GLN A 105 -3.95 22.29 -2.94
N THR A 106 -3.92 23.44 -3.59
CA THR A 106 -3.22 23.65 -4.87
C THR A 106 -1.70 23.83 -4.71
N ASN A 107 -1.23 24.08 -3.49
CA ASN A 107 0.20 24.29 -3.22
C ASN A 107 0.67 23.34 -2.10
N ALA A 108 1.82 22.68 -2.33
CA ALA A 108 2.51 21.96 -1.28
C ALA A 108 2.87 22.95 -0.14
N THR A 109 2.45 22.64 1.07
CA THR A 109 2.78 23.48 2.22
C THR A 109 4.26 23.34 2.56
N PRO A 110 4.94 24.40 3.01
CA PRO A 110 6.32 24.29 3.53
C PRO A 110 6.44 23.18 4.59
N HIS A 111 5.43 22.98 5.40
CA HIS A 111 5.34 21.93 6.41
C HIS A 111 5.49 20.52 5.84
N PHE A 112 4.83 20.20 4.70
CA PHE A 112 5.00 18.90 4.05
C PHE A 112 6.43 18.66 3.59
N ALA A 113 7.08 19.68 3.00
CA ALA A 113 8.47 19.58 2.57
C ALA A 113 9.43 19.34 3.75
N GLU A 114 9.18 19.98 4.88
CA GLU A 114 9.96 19.80 6.12
C GLU A 114 9.78 18.39 6.69
N GLU A 115 8.54 17.86 6.71
CA GLU A 115 8.25 16.50 7.17
C GLU A 115 8.90 15.45 6.26
N LEU A 116 8.84 15.66 4.95
CA LEU A 116 9.49 14.77 3.97
C LEU A 116 11.01 14.81 4.12
N ALA A 117 11.61 15.98 4.34
CA ALA A 117 13.04 16.11 4.60
C ALA A 117 13.45 15.38 5.89
N LYS A 118 12.64 15.48 6.96
CA LYS A 118 12.87 14.72 8.20
C LYS A 118 12.82 13.21 7.95
N LEU A 119 11.85 12.74 7.15
CA LEU A 119 11.76 11.33 6.77
C LEU A 119 13.02 10.85 6.05
N HIS A 120 13.55 11.65 5.12
CA HIS A 120 14.77 11.31 4.38
C HIS A 120 16.04 11.35 5.27
N GLN A 121 16.00 12.00 6.42
CA GLN A 121 17.10 12.04 7.38
C GLN A 121 17.09 10.88 8.37
N VAL A 122 16.01 10.08 8.39
CA VAL A 122 15.95 8.90 9.25
C VAL A 122 17.00 7.90 8.79
N SER A 123 18.03 7.71 9.58
CA SER A 123 19.06 6.70 9.36
C SER A 123 18.71 5.42 10.13
N GLY A 124 18.68 4.29 9.46
CA GLY A 124 18.34 3.01 10.09
C GLY A 124 19.47 2.01 10.06
N THR A 125 19.89 1.61 8.86
CA THR A 125 20.88 0.54 8.68
C THR A 125 22.03 1.01 7.80
N LYS A 126 23.16 0.28 7.87
CA LYS A 126 24.29 0.48 6.94
C LYS A 126 24.03 -0.14 5.55
N ASN A 127 22.96 -0.91 5.41
CA ASN A 127 22.59 -1.64 4.21
C ASN A 127 21.34 -1.06 3.58
N TYR A 128 21.14 -1.34 2.30
CA TYR A 128 20.03 -0.90 1.46
C TYR A 128 19.15 -2.08 1.12
N GLY A 129 17.87 -2.02 1.46
CA GLY A 129 16.92 -3.10 1.27
C GLY A 129 15.81 -3.07 2.32
N LEU A 130 14.97 -4.11 2.32
CA LEU A 130 13.92 -4.34 3.32
C LEU A 130 13.87 -5.84 3.63
N ASP A 131 13.30 -6.20 4.79
CA ASP A 131 13.05 -7.59 5.17
C ASP A 131 11.90 -8.24 4.39
N PHE A 132 11.24 -7.47 3.55
CA PHE A 132 10.14 -7.91 2.69
C PHE A 132 10.20 -7.23 1.33
N ASP A 133 9.66 -7.93 0.34
CA ASP A 133 9.56 -7.39 -1.00
C ASP A 133 8.31 -6.53 -1.16
N THR A 134 8.34 -5.61 -2.12
CA THR A 134 7.29 -4.61 -2.35
C THR A 134 6.65 -4.81 -3.73
N TRP A 135 5.79 -3.88 -4.12
CA TRP A 135 5.11 -3.89 -5.39
C TRP A 135 5.16 -2.50 -6.02
N LEU A 136 5.43 -2.45 -7.32
CA LEU A 136 5.32 -1.25 -8.13
C LEU A 136 4.13 -1.43 -9.08
N GLY A 137 2.98 -0.87 -8.71
CA GLY A 137 1.73 -1.19 -9.37
C GLY A 137 1.40 -2.68 -9.20
N PRO A 138 1.13 -3.44 -10.28
CA PRO A 138 0.90 -4.88 -10.22
C PRO A 138 2.19 -5.71 -10.20
N GLU A 139 3.36 -5.08 -10.40
CA GLU A 139 4.63 -5.77 -10.56
C GLU A 139 5.35 -5.92 -9.22
N TYR A 140 5.84 -7.15 -8.99
CA TYR A 140 6.68 -7.48 -7.84
C TYR A 140 8.03 -6.75 -7.90
N GLN A 141 8.50 -6.25 -6.76
CA GLN A 141 9.76 -5.52 -6.65
C GLN A 141 10.60 -6.09 -5.50
N PRO A 142 11.74 -6.74 -5.79
CA PRO A 142 12.60 -7.32 -4.78
C PRO A 142 13.32 -6.27 -3.94
N ASN A 143 13.63 -6.60 -2.68
CA ASN A 143 14.29 -5.72 -1.73
C ASN A 143 15.40 -6.42 -0.93
N LYS A 144 16.13 -7.35 -1.54
CA LYS A 144 17.23 -8.03 -0.88
C LYS A 144 18.27 -7.04 -0.38
N TRP A 145 18.68 -7.20 0.87
CA TRP A 145 19.68 -6.36 1.50
C TRP A 145 21.01 -6.35 0.73
N ASN A 146 21.58 -5.17 0.53
CA ASN A 146 22.86 -4.96 -0.14
C ASN A 146 23.67 -3.89 0.62
N GLY A 147 24.97 -4.10 0.79
CA GLY A 147 25.88 -3.14 1.42
C GLY A 147 26.23 -1.93 0.54
N SER A 148 25.86 -1.95 -0.73
CA SER A 148 26.13 -0.87 -1.69
C SER A 148 24.82 -0.37 -2.29
N TRP A 149 24.56 0.93 -2.19
CA TRP A 149 23.40 1.56 -2.83
C TRP A 149 23.43 1.39 -4.36
N ALA A 150 24.58 1.61 -4.97
CA ALA A 150 24.71 1.49 -6.42
C ALA A 150 24.33 0.09 -6.91
N LYS A 151 24.81 -0.98 -6.23
CA LYS A 151 24.43 -2.36 -6.57
C LYS A 151 22.95 -2.64 -6.31
N PHE A 152 22.43 -2.21 -5.14
CA PHE A 152 21.01 -2.37 -4.84
C PHE A 152 20.12 -1.74 -5.92
N PHE A 153 20.43 -0.50 -6.29
CA PHE A 153 19.65 0.23 -7.30
C PHE A 153 19.78 -0.39 -8.68
N ALA A 154 21.01 -0.71 -9.10
CA ALA A 154 21.25 -1.32 -10.41
C ALA A 154 20.56 -2.67 -10.56
N GLU A 155 20.70 -3.57 -9.57
CA GLU A 155 20.18 -4.92 -9.67
C GLU A 155 18.67 -5.01 -9.39
N GLN A 156 18.21 -4.36 -8.30
CA GLN A 156 16.86 -4.56 -7.79
C GLN A 156 15.86 -3.46 -8.18
N ARG A 157 16.31 -2.45 -8.91
CA ARG A 157 15.46 -1.42 -9.50
C ARG A 157 15.56 -1.45 -11.01
N ILE A 158 16.70 -1.05 -11.56
CA ILE A 158 16.85 -0.94 -13.02
C ILE A 158 16.88 -2.33 -13.66
N GLY A 159 17.79 -3.21 -13.24
CA GLY A 159 17.95 -4.56 -13.81
C GLY A 159 16.69 -5.40 -13.70
N TRP A 160 16.00 -5.33 -12.55
CA TRP A 160 14.73 -6.00 -12.36
C TRP A 160 13.66 -5.52 -13.35
N GLN A 161 13.48 -4.22 -13.53
CA GLN A 161 12.50 -3.66 -14.47
C GLN A 161 12.85 -4.00 -15.92
N LEU A 162 14.13 -3.96 -16.30
CA LEU A 162 14.60 -4.37 -17.63
C LEU A 162 14.30 -5.85 -17.88
N GLN A 163 14.52 -6.72 -16.88
CA GLN A 163 14.18 -8.14 -17.00
C GLN A 163 12.66 -8.34 -17.21
N LEU A 164 11.82 -7.65 -16.44
CA LEU A 164 10.36 -7.70 -16.62
C LEU A 164 9.92 -7.22 -18.01
N CYS A 165 10.55 -6.17 -18.54
CA CYS A 165 10.32 -5.70 -19.89
C CYS A 165 10.71 -6.75 -20.92
N LYS A 166 11.88 -7.37 -20.77
CA LYS A 166 12.37 -8.44 -21.66
C LYS A 166 11.43 -9.65 -21.64
N ASP A 167 10.96 -10.05 -20.45
CA ASP A 167 10.00 -11.16 -20.30
C ASP A 167 8.66 -10.87 -21.03
N LYS A 168 8.32 -9.59 -21.20
CA LYS A 168 7.15 -9.10 -21.95
C LYS A 168 7.46 -8.85 -23.44
N GLY A 169 8.65 -9.19 -23.92
CA GLY A 169 9.05 -9.04 -25.32
C GLY A 169 9.52 -7.65 -25.70
N LEU A 170 9.77 -6.76 -24.71
CA LEU A 170 10.38 -5.45 -24.94
C LEU A 170 11.89 -5.57 -24.75
N ASP A 171 12.67 -5.22 -25.78
CA ASP A 171 14.11 -5.22 -25.75
C ASP A 171 14.64 -3.79 -25.94
N PHE A 172 15.47 -3.33 -25.01
CA PHE A 172 16.08 -2.00 -25.04
C PHE A 172 17.53 -2.02 -25.53
N GLY A 173 17.98 -3.18 -26.05
CA GLY A 173 19.38 -3.39 -26.44
C GLY A 173 20.31 -3.60 -25.22
N ASP A 174 21.61 -3.65 -25.49
CA ASP A 174 22.61 -3.72 -24.44
C ASP A 174 22.70 -2.33 -23.74
N ILE A 175 22.32 -2.30 -22.47
CA ILE A 175 22.50 -1.13 -21.61
C ILE A 175 23.73 -1.45 -20.77
N ASP A 176 24.91 -1.00 -21.25
CA ASP A 176 26.17 -1.07 -20.53
C ASP A 176 26.23 -0.06 -19.35
#